data_7f178d924e057ac1ec81b06fc8bf5cfd
#
_entry.id   7f178d924e057ac1ec81b06fc8bf5cfd
#
_cell.length_a   1.000
_cell.length_b   1.000
_cell.length_c   1.000
_cell.angle_alpha   90.00
_cell.angle_beta   90.00
_cell.angle_gamma   90.00
#
_symmetry.space_group_name_H-M   'P 1'
#
loop_
_entity.id
_entity.type
_entity.pdbx_description
1 polymer ?
#
loop_
_entity_poly.entity_id
_entity_poly.type
_entity_poly.pdbx_seq_one_letter_code
_entity_poly.pdbx_strand_id
1 'polypeptide(L)'
;MKDIGKIILITGSGRRIGKELVLGLSKIDKNYKFILHYNNSSKEVQSLINKISKDGISAKPIKFNFLETEKIESFAHEAEKLYGRIDVLINNASIFKAKKFNKISNKDLDEMIDVNLKAPFLLSKFISSQMVKRKNGKIINFTDSIGVTKTWKDYSHYCISKGGLETMTKVMSLELAPYVQVNSIAPGKILKPINSSKNLYNNFYNSNDAINDIVNTVYLLVESKFINGESFKVDNGESLT
;
A
#
# COMPACT_ATOMS: atom_id res chain seq x y z
N MET A 1 10.71 29.52 -4.60
CA MET A 1 10.63 28.52 -3.53
C MET A 1 11.32 27.26 -4.03
N LYS A 2 12.25 26.69 -3.28
CA LYS A 2 12.82 25.36 -3.64
C LYS A 2 11.65 24.38 -3.73
N ASP A 3 11.54 23.68 -4.83
CA ASP A 3 10.56 22.62 -5.01
C ASP A 3 10.81 21.56 -3.93
N ILE A 4 9.98 21.58 -2.90
CA ILE A 4 10.02 20.56 -1.85
C ILE A 4 9.32 19.36 -2.45
N GLY A 5 10.06 18.42 -2.99
CA GLY A 5 9.54 17.22 -3.64
C GLY A 5 8.39 16.55 -2.88
N LYS A 6 7.66 15.64 -3.52
CA LYS A 6 6.48 14.99 -2.92
C LYS A 6 6.85 14.17 -1.68
N ILE A 7 6.00 14.24 -0.67
CA ILE A 7 6.10 13.47 0.57
C ILE A 7 5.19 12.26 0.48
N ILE A 8 5.78 11.08 0.53
CA ILE A 8 5.11 9.79 0.29
C ILE A 8 5.08 8.97 1.57
N LEU A 9 3.91 8.72 2.11
CA LEU A 9 3.71 7.74 3.19
C LEU A 9 3.45 6.37 2.60
N ILE A 10 4.31 5.39 2.93
CA ILE A 10 4.15 3.99 2.51
C ILE A 10 3.90 3.13 3.73
N THR A 11 2.73 2.50 3.81
CA THR A 11 2.42 1.57 4.89
C THR A 11 3.04 0.19 4.62
N GLY A 12 3.61 -0.44 5.66
CA GLY A 12 4.28 -1.75 5.50
C GLY A 12 5.55 -1.69 4.63
N SER A 13 6.36 -0.64 4.79
CA SER A 13 7.49 -0.32 3.91
C SER A 13 8.76 -1.14 4.14
N GLY A 14 8.85 -1.92 5.25
CA GLY A 14 10.11 -2.56 5.63
C GLY A 14 10.48 -3.81 4.83
N ARG A 15 9.53 -4.45 4.17
CA ARG A 15 9.70 -5.75 3.51
C ARG A 15 8.91 -5.84 2.22
N ARG A 16 9.27 -6.83 1.37
CA ARG A 16 8.51 -7.22 0.17
C ARG A 16 8.21 -6.03 -0.74
N ILE A 17 6.99 -5.94 -1.29
CA ILE A 17 6.58 -4.87 -2.22
C ILE A 17 6.86 -3.47 -1.62
N GLY A 18 6.51 -3.24 -0.35
CA GLY A 18 6.72 -1.94 0.29
C GLY A 18 8.19 -1.49 0.28
N LYS A 19 9.14 -2.42 0.53
CA LYS A 19 10.58 -2.13 0.43
C LYS A 19 10.99 -1.82 -1.01
N GLU A 20 10.52 -2.60 -1.97
CA GLU A 20 10.88 -2.41 -3.38
C GLU A 20 10.28 -1.11 -3.95
N LEU A 21 9.09 -0.69 -3.50
CA LEU A 21 8.53 0.62 -3.82
C LEU A 21 9.45 1.76 -3.36
N VAL A 22 9.94 1.71 -2.13
CA VAL A 22 10.87 2.73 -1.63
C VAL A 22 12.14 2.77 -2.47
N LEU A 23 12.74 1.60 -2.75
CA LEU A 23 13.97 1.49 -3.53
C LEU A 23 13.78 1.93 -4.98
N GLY A 24 12.67 1.56 -5.60
CA GLY A 24 12.38 1.90 -7.00
C GLY A 24 12.06 3.39 -7.16
N LEU A 25 11.12 3.91 -6.37
CA LEU A 25 10.74 5.32 -6.43
C LEU A 25 11.90 6.26 -6.10
N SER A 26 12.76 5.89 -5.15
CA SER A 26 13.95 6.66 -4.79
C SER A 26 15.00 6.74 -5.90
N LYS A 27 15.02 5.78 -6.81
CA LYS A 27 15.89 5.81 -8.01
C LYS A 27 15.32 6.68 -9.13
N ILE A 28 13.97 6.71 -9.24
CA ILE A 28 13.27 7.46 -10.29
C ILE A 28 13.31 8.96 -10.01
N ASP A 29 12.99 9.36 -8.77
CA ASP A 29 13.03 10.79 -8.38
C ASP A 29 13.67 10.97 -7.01
N LYS A 30 14.83 11.63 -7.00
CA LYS A 30 15.62 11.92 -5.80
C LYS A 30 15.03 13.03 -4.93
N ASN A 31 14.04 13.77 -5.42
CA ASN A 31 13.36 14.82 -4.65
C ASN A 31 12.27 14.24 -3.74
N TYR A 32 11.84 13.00 -3.92
CA TYR A 32 10.86 12.39 -3.04
C TYR A 32 11.38 12.28 -1.60
N LYS A 33 10.48 12.50 -0.66
CA LYS A 33 10.69 12.25 0.77
C LYS A 33 9.75 11.15 1.23
N PHE A 34 10.24 10.25 2.07
CA PHE A 34 9.48 9.09 2.48
C PHE A 34 9.14 9.11 3.97
N ILE A 35 7.91 8.73 4.30
CA ILE A 35 7.49 8.32 5.63
C ILE A 35 7.30 6.81 5.58
N LEU A 36 8.14 6.09 6.30
CA LEU A 36 8.24 4.64 6.22
C LEU A 36 7.54 4.00 7.43
N HIS A 37 6.28 3.61 7.23
CA HIS A 37 5.55 2.93 8.29
C HIS A 37 5.93 1.45 8.38
N TYR A 38 6.06 0.98 9.62
CA TYR A 38 6.28 -0.42 9.99
C TYR A 38 5.57 -0.80 11.28
N ASN A 39 5.29 -2.10 11.49
CA ASN A 39 4.88 -2.64 12.77
C ASN A 39 6.07 -3.33 13.47
N ASN A 40 6.58 -4.44 12.92
CA ASN A 40 7.62 -5.28 13.53
C ASN A 40 8.95 -5.29 12.77
N SER A 41 9.10 -4.54 11.67
CA SER A 41 10.28 -4.56 10.80
C SER A 41 11.19 -3.34 11.00
N SER A 42 11.49 -3.00 12.26
CA SER A 42 12.29 -1.82 12.61
C SER A 42 13.71 -1.87 12.01
N LYS A 43 14.39 -3.03 12.12
CA LYS A 43 15.75 -3.22 11.61
C LYS A 43 15.80 -3.07 10.08
N GLU A 44 14.82 -3.65 9.39
CA GLU A 44 14.73 -3.58 7.92
C GLU A 44 14.45 -2.15 7.45
N VAL A 45 13.57 -1.42 8.13
CA VAL A 45 13.29 -0.01 7.80
C VAL A 45 14.52 0.86 8.05
N GLN A 46 15.24 0.66 9.16
CA GLN A 46 16.46 1.41 9.41
C GLN A 46 17.56 1.12 8.36
N SER A 47 17.72 -0.14 7.98
CA SER A 47 18.64 -0.54 6.91
C SER A 47 18.26 0.12 5.57
N LEU A 48 16.95 0.18 5.27
CA LEU A 48 16.43 0.81 4.07
C LEU A 48 16.70 2.32 4.06
N ILE A 49 16.45 3.01 5.17
CA ILE A 49 16.77 4.44 5.34
C ILE A 49 18.26 4.68 5.10
N ASN A 50 19.12 3.90 5.76
CA ASN A 50 20.58 4.03 5.60
C ASN A 50 21.05 3.80 4.15
N LYS A 51 20.32 2.94 3.41
CA LYS A 51 20.64 2.69 1.99
C LYS A 51 20.30 3.89 1.11
N ILE A 52 19.09 4.43 1.21
CA ILE A 52 18.64 5.53 0.33
C ILE A 52 19.22 6.88 0.74
N SER A 53 19.58 7.06 2.02
CA SER A 53 20.25 8.29 2.49
C SER A 53 21.63 8.52 1.85
N LYS A 54 22.31 7.44 1.43
CA LYS A 54 23.58 7.54 0.68
C LYS A 54 23.40 8.25 -0.67
N ASP A 55 22.20 8.17 -1.24
CA ASP A 55 21.81 8.85 -2.48
C ASP A 55 21.17 10.23 -2.23
N GLY A 56 21.24 10.74 -0.99
CA GLY A 56 20.71 12.05 -0.58
C GLY A 56 19.21 12.07 -0.32
N ILE A 57 18.54 10.90 -0.28
CA ILE A 57 17.07 10.81 -0.13
C ILE A 57 16.69 10.84 1.34
N SER A 58 15.75 11.72 1.67
CA SER A 58 15.23 11.87 3.04
C SER A 58 14.12 10.87 3.32
N ALA A 59 14.26 10.09 4.40
CA ALA A 59 13.21 9.21 4.88
C ALA A 59 13.13 9.20 6.41
N LYS A 60 11.92 9.16 6.94
CA LYS A 60 11.66 9.09 8.39
C LYS A 60 10.81 7.85 8.71
N PRO A 61 11.20 7.06 9.72
CA PRO A 61 10.44 5.91 10.14
C PRO A 61 9.28 6.31 11.05
N ILE A 62 8.20 5.55 11.00
CA ILE A 62 7.09 5.65 11.95
C ILE A 62 6.55 4.27 12.27
N LYS A 63 6.48 3.93 13.57
CA LYS A 63 5.96 2.64 14.04
C LYS A 63 4.49 2.77 14.38
N PHE A 64 3.69 1.80 13.92
CA PHE A 64 2.29 1.68 14.31
C PHE A 64 1.78 0.24 14.12
N ASN A 65 0.79 -0.16 14.92
CA ASN A 65 0.08 -1.44 14.74
C ASN A 65 -1.35 -1.17 14.29
N PHE A 66 -1.69 -1.52 13.06
CA PHE A 66 -3.02 -1.28 12.50
C PHE A 66 -4.16 -2.10 13.14
N LEU A 67 -3.86 -2.98 14.09
CA LEU A 67 -4.88 -3.56 14.96
C LEU A 67 -5.41 -2.55 16.01
N GLU A 68 -4.68 -1.46 16.26
CA GLU A 68 -5.09 -0.36 17.16
C GLU A 68 -5.90 0.68 16.38
N THR A 69 -7.03 0.26 15.80
CA THR A 69 -7.80 1.07 14.84
C THR A 69 -8.31 2.38 15.42
N GLU A 70 -8.55 2.44 16.72
CA GLU A 70 -8.97 3.64 17.45
C GLU A 70 -7.89 4.73 17.51
N LYS A 71 -6.62 4.38 17.28
CA LYS A 71 -5.48 5.31 17.32
C LYS A 71 -5.02 5.76 15.92
N ILE A 72 -5.69 5.35 14.85
CA ILE A 72 -5.27 5.67 13.46
C ILE A 72 -5.31 7.17 13.21
N GLU A 73 -6.24 7.91 13.80
CA GLU A 73 -6.28 9.37 13.69
C GLU A 73 -5.00 10.02 14.27
N SER A 74 -4.62 9.63 15.47
CA SER A 74 -3.37 10.10 16.10
C SER A 74 -2.16 9.75 15.25
N PHE A 75 -2.09 8.50 14.74
CA PHE A 75 -1.03 8.07 13.85
C PHE A 75 -0.95 8.92 12.56
N ALA A 76 -2.10 9.22 11.93
CA ALA A 76 -2.14 10.06 10.73
C ALA A 76 -1.56 11.46 11.01
N HIS A 77 -1.93 12.07 12.14
CA HIS A 77 -1.40 13.36 12.55
C HIS A 77 0.10 13.33 12.89
N GLU A 78 0.57 12.28 13.54
CA GLU A 78 2.01 12.11 13.81
C GLU A 78 2.80 11.93 12.51
N ALA A 79 2.30 11.14 11.57
CA ALA A 79 2.92 10.96 10.27
C ALA A 79 3.01 12.28 9.50
N GLU A 80 1.93 13.08 9.51
CA GLU A 80 1.92 14.39 8.84
C GLU A 80 2.94 15.36 9.43
N LYS A 81 3.08 15.40 10.77
CA LYS A 81 4.05 16.26 11.46
C LYS A 81 5.50 16.00 11.06
N LEU A 82 5.85 14.79 10.57
CA LEU A 82 7.22 14.47 10.21
C LEU A 82 7.80 15.38 9.11
N TYR A 83 6.97 15.79 8.15
CA TYR A 83 7.37 16.71 7.07
C TYR A 83 6.37 17.85 6.85
N GLY A 84 5.35 17.99 7.70
CA GLY A 84 4.32 19.03 7.63
C GLY A 84 3.18 18.76 6.65
N ARG A 85 3.29 17.74 5.81
CA ARG A 85 2.24 17.30 4.88
C ARG A 85 2.49 15.88 4.37
N ILE A 86 1.46 15.29 3.79
CA ILE A 86 1.55 14.05 3.02
C ILE A 86 0.91 14.32 1.65
N ASP A 87 1.67 14.14 0.57
CA ASP A 87 1.19 14.36 -0.79
C ASP A 87 0.68 13.07 -1.42
N VAL A 88 1.26 11.93 -1.02
CA VAL A 88 0.88 10.60 -1.51
C VAL A 88 0.77 9.63 -0.33
N LEU A 89 -0.37 8.95 -0.26
CA LEU A 89 -0.57 7.82 0.65
C LEU A 89 -0.58 6.51 -0.14
N ILE A 90 0.30 5.58 0.21
CA ILE A 90 0.33 4.23 -0.35
C ILE A 90 -0.07 3.23 0.73
N ASN A 91 -1.30 2.73 0.65
CA ASN A 91 -1.84 1.68 1.52
C ASN A 91 -1.38 0.31 1.03
N ASN A 92 -0.17 -0.09 1.45
CA ASN A 92 0.44 -1.38 1.08
C ASN A 92 0.46 -2.40 2.23
N ALA A 93 0.38 -1.96 3.50
CA ALA A 93 0.35 -2.89 4.64
C ALA A 93 -0.81 -3.87 4.51
N SER A 94 -0.52 -5.15 4.70
CA SER A 94 -1.52 -6.22 4.59
C SER A 94 -1.10 -7.44 5.39
N ILE A 95 -2.07 -8.18 5.89
CA ILE A 95 -1.89 -9.54 6.40
C ILE A 95 -2.52 -10.53 5.43
N PHE A 96 -1.89 -11.71 5.30
CA PHE A 96 -2.32 -12.79 4.40
C PHE A 96 -2.17 -14.11 5.15
N LYS A 97 -3.27 -14.62 5.70
CA LYS A 97 -3.29 -15.83 6.53
C LYS A 97 -4.32 -16.79 5.97
N ALA A 98 -3.90 -18.05 5.70
CA ALA A 98 -4.82 -19.11 5.29
C ALA A 98 -5.59 -19.65 6.50
N LYS A 99 -6.90 -19.86 6.32
CA LYS A 99 -7.72 -20.58 7.30
C LYS A 99 -8.96 -21.16 6.62
N LYS A 100 -9.27 -22.44 6.89
CA LYS A 100 -10.48 -23.08 6.35
C LYS A 100 -11.71 -22.31 6.81
N PHE A 101 -12.68 -22.13 5.91
CA PHE A 101 -13.87 -21.30 6.14
C PHE A 101 -14.57 -21.61 7.48
N ASN A 102 -14.81 -22.88 7.76
CA ASN A 102 -15.49 -23.32 9.00
C ASN A 102 -14.60 -23.25 10.27
N LYS A 103 -13.37 -22.77 10.16
CA LYS A 103 -12.43 -22.59 11.28
C LYS A 103 -12.10 -21.12 11.53
N ILE A 104 -12.58 -20.22 10.69
CA ILE A 104 -12.40 -18.77 10.88
C ILE A 104 -13.21 -18.35 12.10
N SER A 105 -12.52 -17.80 13.10
CA SER A 105 -13.14 -17.18 14.26
C SER A 105 -13.46 -15.71 14.00
N ASN A 106 -14.31 -15.10 14.83
CA ASN A 106 -14.56 -13.66 14.79
C ASN A 106 -13.23 -12.88 14.84
N LYS A 107 -12.32 -13.25 15.73
CA LYS A 107 -11.01 -12.63 15.84
C LYS A 107 -10.20 -12.69 14.54
N ASP A 108 -10.21 -13.82 13.83
CA ASP A 108 -9.48 -13.95 12.55
C ASP A 108 -10.08 -13.00 11.48
N LEU A 109 -11.41 -12.90 11.46
CA LEU A 109 -12.11 -11.99 10.55
C LEU A 109 -11.82 -10.54 10.92
N ASP A 110 -11.95 -10.18 12.20
CA ASP A 110 -11.72 -8.82 12.69
C ASP A 110 -10.28 -8.37 12.39
N GLU A 111 -9.26 -9.16 12.70
CA GLU A 111 -7.87 -8.84 12.39
C GLU A 111 -7.65 -8.59 10.88
N MET A 112 -8.27 -9.41 10.03
CA MET A 112 -8.13 -9.29 8.58
C MET A 112 -8.79 -8.01 8.05
N ILE A 113 -9.99 -7.72 8.54
CA ILE A 113 -10.74 -6.50 8.17
C ILE A 113 -10.04 -5.26 8.74
N ASP A 114 -9.62 -5.29 10.00
CA ASP A 114 -8.97 -4.15 10.65
C ASP A 114 -7.71 -3.72 9.90
N VAL A 115 -6.83 -4.67 9.56
CA VAL A 115 -5.55 -4.34 8.91
C VAL A 115 -5.71 -4.04 7.42
N ASN A 116 -6.51 -4.85 6.68
CA ASN A 116 -6.52 -4.79 5.22
C ASN A 116 -7.57 -3.83 4.65
N LEU A 117 -8.59 -3.45 5.41
CA LEU A 117 -9.69 -2.60 4.95
C LEU A 117 -9.93 -1.39 5.85
N LYS A 118 -10.19 -1.60 7.14
CA LYS A 118 -10.55 -0.53 8.07
C LYS A 118 -9.39 0.46 8.28
N ALA A 119 -8.16 -0.04 8.44
CA ALA A 119 -7.00 0.83 8.58
C ALA A 119 -6.74 1.67 7.33
N PRO A 120 -6.70 1.11 6.09
CA PRO A 120 -6.66 1.92 4.87
C PRO A 120 -7.79 2.96 4.77
N PHE A 121 -9.02 2.58 5.14
CA PHE A 121 -10.16 3.49 5.12
C PHE A 121 -9.95 4.68 6.06
N LEU A 122 -9.67 4.43 7.33
CA LEU A 122 -9.50 5.47 8.34
C LEU A 122 -8.28 6.36 8.03
N LEU A 123 -7.17 5.74 7.64
CA LEU A 123 -5.96 6.49 7.30
C LEU A 123 -6.20 7.40 6.08
N SER A 124 -6.87 6.88 5.06
CA SER A 124 -7.26 7.68 3.88
C SER A 124 -8.20 8.82 4.27
N LYS A 125 -9.20 8.58 5.13
CA LYS A 125 -10.13 9.60 5.63
C LYS A 125 -9.39 10.76 6.31
N PHE A 126 -8.47 10.46 7.22
CA PHE A 126 -7.78 11.51 7.98
C PHE A 126 -6.77 12.27 7.11
N ILE A 127 -5.97 11.58 6.31
CA ILE A 127 -4.96 12.21 5.45
C ILE A 127 -5.61 12.99 4.30
N SER A 128 -6.66 12.47 3.68
CA SER A 128 -7.33 13.15 2.56
C SER A 128 -7.96 14.47 2.95
N SER A 129 -8.36 14.65 4.22
CA SER A 129 -8.92 15.93 4.69
C SER A 129 -7.95 17.11 4.45
N GLN A 130 -6.66 16.90 4.67
CA GLN A 130 -5.63 17.91 4.41
C GLN A 130 -5.27 18.00 2.91
N MET A 131 -5.30 16.88 2.19
CA MET A 131 -5.10 16.88 0.73
C MET A 131 -6.19 17.70 0.03
N VAL A 132 -7.45 17.54 0.42
CA VAL A 132 -8.59 18.33 -0.12
C VAL A 132 -8.41 19.83 0.17
N LYS A 133 -8.02 20.21 1.39
CA LYS A 133 -7.73 21.62 1.72
C LYS A 133 -6.64 22.22 0.84
N ARG A 134 -5.61 21.45 0.51
CA ARG A 134 -4.52 21.84 -0.40
C ARG A 134 -4.87 21.69 -1.87
N LYS A 135 -6.04 21.11 -2.19
CA LYS A 135 -6.50 20.81 -3.55
C LYS A 135 -5.51 19.93 -4.33
N ASN A 136 -4.80 19.05 -3.63
CA ASN A 136 -3.81 18.16 -4.22
C ASN A 136 -3.51 16.96 -3.30
N GLY A 137 -3.63 15.75 -3.83
CA GLY A 137 -3.29 14.52 -3.13
C GLY A 137 -3.46 13.27 -4.00
N LYS A 138 -2.79 12.20 -3.58
CA LYS A 138 -2.89 10.88 -4.20
C LYS A 138 -3.06 9.81 -3.14
N ILE A 139 -3.96 8.87 -3.39
CA ILE A 139 -4.11 7.66 -2.57
C ILE A 139 -3.99 6.45 -3.50
N ILE A 140 -3.10 5.54 -3.17
CA ILE A 140 -2.87 4.31 -3.94
C ILE A 140 -3.08 3.11 -3.00
N ASN A 141 -4.07 2.28 -3.29
CA ASN A 141 -4.41 1.11 -2.51
C ASN A 141 -3.85 -0.16 -3.15
N PHE A 142 -3.17 -1.00 -2.39
CA PHE A 142 -2.72 -2.31 -2.85
C PHE A 142 -3.81 -3.35 -2.59
N THR A 143 -4.54 -3.71 -3.64
CA THR A 143 -5.56 -4.75 -3.65
C THR A 143 -4.93 -6.12 -3.98
N ASP A 144 -5.59 -6.98 -4.73
CA ASP A 144 -5.09 -8.29 -5.15
C ASP A 144 -5.85 -8.73 -6.40
N SER A 145 -5.17 -8.98 -7.51
CA SER A 145 -5.85 -9.34 -8.77
C SER A 145 -6.55 -10.69 -8.68
N ILE A 146 -5.93 -11.67 -8.04
CA ILE A 146 -6.48 -13.02 -7.89
C ILE A 146 -7.54 -13.05 -6.78
N GLY A 147 -7.21 -12.47 -5.61
CA GLY A 147 -8.11 -12.47 -4.46
C GLY A 147 -9.45 -11.80 -4.70
N VAL A 148 -9.52 -10.85 -5.64
CA VAL A 148 -10.76 -10.14 -6.02
C VAL A 148 -11.49 -10.83 -7.16
N THR A 149 -10.77 -11.40 -8.15
CA THR A 149 -11.40 -11.94 -9.37
C THR A 149 -11.69 -13.45 -9.30
N LYS A 150 -10.73 -14.27 -8.88
CA LYS A 150 -10.82 -15.74 -8.85
C LYS A 150 -11.00 -16.31 -7.45
N THR A 151 -10.69 -15.52 -6.45
CA THR A 151 -10.66 -15.89 -5.04
C THR A 151 -9.62 -16.97 -4.69
N TRP A 152 -9.26 -17.03 -3.41
CA TRP A 152 -8.33 -18.01 -2.88
C TRP A 152 -9.07 -18.99 -1.97
N LYS A 153 -8.97 -20.27 -2.25
CA LYS A 153 -9.46 -21.30 -1.31
C LYS A 153 -8.73 -21.15 0.03
N ASP A 154 -9.47 -21.23 1.14
CA ASP A 154 -8.99 -21.04 2.50
C ASP A 154 -8.54 -19.60 2.87
N TYR A 155 -8.91 -18.61 2.06
CA TYR A 155 -8.61 -17.18 2.28
C TYR A 155 -9.85 -16.27 2.18
N SER A 156 -11.05 -16.77 2.51
CA SER A 156 -12.30 -16.03 2.31
C SER A 156 -12.30 -14.66 3.00
N HIS A 157 -11.84 -14.55 4.25
CA HIS A 157 -11.72 -13.30 4.99
C HIS A 157 -10.74 -12.32 4.34
N TYR A 158 -9.64 -12.81 3.76
CA TYR A 158 -8.71 -12.00 2.99
C TYR A 158 -9.35 -11.48 1.69
N CYS A 159 -9.98 -12.35 0.92
CA CYS A 159 -10.64 -11.96 -0.33
C CYS A 159 -11.74 -10.91 -0.09
N ILE A 160 -12.54 -11.08 0.98
CA ILE A 160 -13.54 -10.08 1.40
C ILE A 160 -12.87 -8.73 1.69
N SER A 161 -11.76 -8.72 2.44
CA SER A 161 -11.05 -7.48 2.78
C SER A 161 -10.50 -6.77 1.54
N LYS A 162 -9.95 -7.51 0.57
CA LYS A 162 -9.40 -6.95 -0.68
C LYS A 162 -10.49 -6.51 -1.65
N GLY A 163 -11.60 -7.23 -1.74
CA GLY A 163 -12.79 -6.81 -2.48
C GLY A 163 -13.40 -5.53 -1.91
N GLY A 164 -13.48 -5.42 -0.58
CA GLY A 164 -13.89 -4.19 0.09
C GLY A 164 -12.96 -3.02 -0.22
N LEU A 165 -11.63 -3.25 -0.22
CA LEU A 165 -10.63 -2.22 -0.55
C LEU A 165 -10.72 -1.77 -2.01
N GLU A 166 -11.05 -2.67 -2.93
CA GLU A 166 -11.29 -2.35 -4.34
C GLU A 166 -12.52 -1.44 -4.50
N THR A 167 -13.63 -1.79 -3.86
CA THR A 167 -14.86 -0.97 -3.85
C THR A 167 -14.61 0.37 -3.19
N MET A 168 -13.93 0.39 -2.05
CA MET A 168 -13.54 1.61 -1.34
C MET A 168 -12.75 2.57 -2.25
N THR A 169 -11.82 2.04 -3.05
CA THR A 169 -11.04 2.85 -4.00
C THR A 169 -11.94 3.62 -4.96
N LYS A 170 -12.93 2.94 -5.54
CA LYS A 170 -13.88 3.55 -6.49
C LYS A 170 -14.77 4.61 -5.82
N VAL A 171 -15.31 4.30 -4.65
CA VAL A 171 -16.17 5.25 -3.92
C VAL A 171 -15.38 6.49 -3.52
N MET A 172 -14.19 6.32 -2.93
CA MET A 172 -13.36 7.45 -2.51
C MET A 172 -12.87 8.29 -3.68
N SER A 173 -12.66 7.70 -4.86
CA SER A 173 -12.29 8.45 -6.06
C SER A 173 -13.37 9.45 -6.49
N LEU A 174 -14.63 9.11 -6.29
CA LEU A 174 -15.76 10.01 -6.56
C LEU A 174 -15.91 11.09 -5.47
N GLU A 175 -15.82 10.69 -4.20
CA GLU A 175 -16.03 11.58 -3.07
C GLU A 175 -14.93 12.63 -2.89
N LEU A 176 -13.69 12.31 -3.30
CA LEU A 176 -12.53 13.19 -3.14
C LEU A 176 -12.15 13.95 -4.41
N ALA A 177 -12.83 13.69 -5.53
CA ALA A 177 -12.65 14.46 -6.76
C ALA A 177 -13.08 15.93 -6.58
N PRO A 178 -12.49 16.88 -7.32
CA PRO A 178 -11.39 16.70 -8.27
C PRO A 178 -10.00 16.81 -7.65
N TYR A 179 -9.89 16.92 -6.33
CA TYR A 179 -8.66 17.35 -5.66
C TYR A 179 -7.73 16.19 -5.29
N VAL A 180 -8.28 15.00 -5.03
CA VAL A 180 -7.49 13.82 -4.67
C VAL A 180 -7.84 12.67 -5.61
N GLN A 181 -6.83 12.12 -6.28
CA GLN A 181 -6.99 10.93 -7.10
C GLN A 181 -6.78 9.68 -6.23
N VAL A 182 -7.72 8.76 -6.32
CA VAL A 182 -7.67 7.48 -5.60
C VAL A 182 -7.70 6.34 -6.60
N ASN A 183 -6.65 5.53 -6.63
CA ASN A 183 -6.51 4.39 -7.53
C ASN A 183 -6.03 3.16 -6.76
N SER A 184 -6.12 2.00 -7.37
CA SER A 184 -5.55 0.78 -6.82
C SER A 184 -4.55 0.12 -7.78
N ILE A 185 -3.65 -0.65 -7.19
CA ILE A 185 -2.80 -1.61 -7.88
C ILE A 185 -3.18 -2.98 -7.36
N ALA A 186 -3.45 -3.89 -8.28
CA ALA A 186 -3.84 -5.27 -8.02
C ALA A 186 -2.73 -6.22 -8.50
N PRO A 187 -1.72 -6.54 -7.65
CA PRO A 187 -0.67 -7.48 -8.02
C PRO A 187 -1.20 -8.90 -8.15
N GLY A 188 -0.57 -9.69 -9.03
CA GLY A 188 -0.69 -11.14 -9.02
C GLY A 188 0.23 -11.80 -7.99
N LYS A 189 0.60 -13.07 -8.21
CA LYS A 189 1.53 -13.83 -7.36
C LYS A 189 2.99 -13.39 -7.58
N ILE A 190 3.35 -12.20 -7.12
CA ILE A 190 4.67 -11.59 -7.36
C ILE A 190 5.76 -12.15 -6.45
N LEU A 191 5.46 -12.32 -5.16
CA LEU A 191 6.44 -12.75 -4.15
C LEU A 191 5.90 -13.90 -3.31
N LYS A 192 6.71 -14.95 -3.09
CA LYS A 192 6.34 -16.06 -2.20
C LYS A 192 5.97 -15.56 -0.80
N PRO A 193 4.91 -16.09 -0.17
CA PRO A 193 4.63 -15.80 1.24
C PRO A 193 5.80 -16.19 2.14
N ILE A 194 6.07 -15.38 3.18
CA ILE A 194 7.24 -15.56 4.06
C ILE A 194 7.29 -16.93 4.74
N ASN A 195 6.13 -17.53 5.03
CA ASN A 195 6.00 -18.78 5.78
C ASN A 195 5.41 -19.94 4.96
N SER A 196 5.42 -19.89 3.63
CA SER A 196 4.87 -20.98 2.84
C SER A 196 5.92 -22.07 2.59
N SER A 197 5.70 -23.24 3.17
CA SER A 197 6.47 -24.47 2.90
C SER A 197 6.07 -25.16 1.59
N LYS A 198 4.99 -24.74 0.94
CA LYS A 198 4.49 -25.35 -0.29
C LYS A 198 4.90 -24.51 -1.51
N ASN A 199 5.44 -25.18 -2.53
CA ASN A 199 5.61 -24.64 -3.89
C ASN A 199 4.24 -24.41 -4.56
N LEU A 200 3.35 -23.62 -3.94
CA LEU A 200 2.08 -23.17 -4.53
C LEU A 200 2.29 -22.26 -5.75
N TYR A 201 3.54 -22.04 -6.11
CA TYR A 201 3.98 -20.97 -6.98
C TYR A 201 5.01 -21.49 -7.99
N ASN A 202 4.72 -22.61 -8.64
CA ASN A 202 5.64 -23.22 -9.62
C ASN A 202 5.73 -22.44 -10.94
N ASN A 203 4.89 -21.45 -11.17
CA ASN A 203 4.84 -20.67 -12.41
C ASN A 203 5.10 -19.19 -12.13
N PHE A 204 6.25 -18.87 -11.53
CA PHE A 204 6.64 -17.47 -11.34
C PHE A 204 7.30 -16.94 -12.59
N TYR A 205 6.74 -15.86 -13.08
CA TYR A 205 7.41 -14.90 -13.93
C TYR A 205 8.59 -14.26 -13.17
N ASN A 206 9.55 -13.72 -13.88
CA ASN A 206 10.68 -13.03 -13.29
C ASN A 206 10.17 -11.99 -12.26
N SER A 207 10.37 -12.25 -10.98
CA SER A 207 9.84 -11.41 -9.90
C SER A 207 10.38 -9.98 -9.94
N ASN A 208 11.56 -9.76 -10.56
CA ASN A 208 12.16 -8.43 -10.70
C ASN A 208 11.40 -7.60 -11.75
N ASP A 209 10.99 -8.17 -12.87
CA ASP A 209 10.22 -7.47 -13.90
C ASP A 209 8.85 -7.06 -13.35
N ALA A 210 8.16 -7.99 -12.68
CA ALA A 210 6.89 -7.71 -12.04
C ALA A 210 6.99 -6.60 -10.97
N ILE A 211 8.07 -6.59 -10.20
CA ILE A 211 8.34 -5.52 -9.22
C ILE A 211 8.59 -4.20 -9.92
N ASN A 212 9.38 -4.18 -11.00
CA ASN A 212 9.64 -2.97 -11.78
C ASN A 212 8.34 -2.41 -12.37
N ASP A 213 7.47 -3.25 -12.90
CA ASP A 213 6.17 -2.83 -13.43
C ASP A 213 5.26 -2.26 -12.35
N ILE A 214 5.25 -2.85 -11.15
CA ILE A 214 4.53 -2.28 -10.00
C ILE A 214 5.10 -0.90 -9.64
N VAL A 215 6.42 -0.75 -9.55
CA VAL A 215 7.07 0.53 -9.24
C VAL A 215 6.72 1.59 -10.29
N ASN A 216 6.81 1.23 -11.58
CA ASN A 216 6.49 2.13 -12.70
C ASN A 216 5.01 2.52 -12.69
N THR A 217 4.11 1.59 -12.37
CA THR A 217 2.67 1.88 -12.23
C THR A 217 2.41 2.81 -11.05
N VAL A 218 3.06 2.59 -9.90
CA VAL A 218 2.97 3.53 -8.77
C VAL A 218 3.48 4.91 -9.17
N TYR A 219 4.62 4.99 -9.84
CA TYR A 219 5.19 6.25 -10.31
C TYR A 219 4.23 6.98 -11.27
N LEU A 220 3.66 6.27 -12.24
CA LEU A 220 2.63 6.81 -13.12
C LEU A 220 1.47 7.42 -12.32
N LEU A 221 0.95 6.73 -11.31
CA LEU A 221 -0.16 7.20 -10.49
C LEU A 221 0.21 8.38 -9.60
N VAL A 222 1.45 8.42 -9.11
CA VAL A 222 1.99 9.55 -8.33
C VAL A 222 2.08 10.82 -9.18
N GLU A 223 2.46 10.70 -10.46
CA GLU A 223 2.67 11.85 -11.35
C GLU A 223 1.44 12.20 -12.18
N SER A 224 0.54 11.26 -12.45
CA SER A 224 -0.65 11.52 -13.26
C SER A 224 -1.56 12.58 -12.64
N LYS A 225 -2.25 13.34 -13.51
CA LYS A 225 -3.22 14.37 -13.06
C LYS A 225 -4.66 13.99 -13.37
N PHE A 226 -4.89 12.92 -14.14
CA PHE A 226 -6.22 12.62 -14.69
C PHE A 226 -6.66 11.15 -14.53
N ILE A 227 -5.81 10.30 -13.91
CA ILE A 227 -6.16 8.91 -13.62
C ILE A 227 -6.82 8.87 -12.25
N ASN A 228 -8.08 8.42 -12.17
CA ASN A 228 -8.84 8.38 -10.94
C ASN A 228 -9.88 7.26 -10.97
N GLY A 229 -9.98 6.48 -9.90
CA GLY A 229 -10.94 5.39 -9.75
C GLY A 229 -10.52 4.07 -10.42
N GLU A 230 -9.31 4.00 -10.98
CA GLU A 230 -8.81 2.84 -11.74
C GLU A 230 -8.14 1.79 -10.85
N SER A 231 -8.24 0.56 -11.29
CA SER A 231 -7.54 -0.59 -10.71
C SER A 231 -6.59 -1.19 -11.74
N PHE A 232 -5.30 -1.02 -11.50
CA PHE A 232 -4.24 -1.51 -12.39
C PHE A 232 -3.82 -2.92 -12.00
N LYS A 233 -4.20 -3.91 -12.80
CA LYS A 233 -3.73 -5.27 -12.63
C LYS A 233 -2.29 -5.40 -13.13
N VAL A 234 -1.40 -5.87 -12.26
CA VAL A 234 -0.01 -6.19 -12.58
C VAL A 234 0.20 -7.66 -12.25
N ASP A 235 -0.30 -8.55 -13.10
CA ASP A 235 -0.42 -9.98 -12.82
C ASP A 235 -0.11 -10.88 -14.04
N ASN A 236 0.41 -10.31 -15.11
CA ASN A 236 0.71 -11.02 -16.35
C ASN A 236 -0.47 -11.86 -16.90
N GLY A 237 -1.71 -11.38 -16.72
CA GLY A 237 -2.91 -12.08 -17.16
C GLY A 237 -3.34 -13.25 -16.26
N GLU A 238 -2.70 -13.46 -15.11
CA GLU A 238 -3.01 -14.57 -14.19
C GLU A 238 -4.48 -14.57 -13.73
N SER A 239 -5.08 -13.39 -13.62
CA SER A 239 -6.51 -13.26 -13.27
C SER A 239 -7.47 -13.62 -14.39
N LEU A 240 -6.98 -13.82 -15.63
CA LEU A 240 -7.79 -14.15 -16.80
C LEU A 240 -7.81 -15.67 -17.10
N THR A 241 -6.84 -16.41 -16.60
CA THR A 241 -6.69 -17.86 -16.77
C THR A 241 -7.14 -18.60 -15.52
#